data_ad613ce23582cc2d075baabbdccbe47f
#
_entry.id   ad613ce23582cc2d075baabbdccbe47f
#
_cell.length_a   1.000
_cell.length_b   1.000
_cell.length_c   1.000
_cell.angle_alpha   90.00
_cell.angle_beta   90.00
_cell.angle_gamma   90.00
#
_symmetry.space_group_name_H-M   'P 1'
#
loop_
_entity.id
_entity.type
_entity.pdbx_description
1 polymer ?
#
loop_
_entity_poly.entity_id
_entity_poly.type
_entity_poly.pdbx_seq_one_letter_code
_entity_poly.pdbx_strand_id
1 'polypeptide(L)'
;MDLEIQNMTFAYPQQPPLLENVTYHFPTRGLTVIGGQNGSGKSTLLQLLAGILSPSSGKVQLNQQDAALIVPAARIQHLAYLPQNTRHFFTFKTGREQLTFMLENLQTPRDQIPEIIHQIISENSLEALIDQPVTTLSGGELQQMALAMIFSLDPEYLLLDEPFANLDRDHQLRLIHMLKSKKNNTAIIVTDHQLQYYQAFADNWLSVTAQKLQPFSPEFQNLQAFSRVTAVLPPSTSSRLQWQELTFNQSGRSLVAESTFKLPQGMVGLLAGKNGSGKSTLLKVLTKQHPYSGQIDFDQQNEQRVSVRKWIQHITLGFQNSEDQFIKTTVREELQSAQQASHHPDFWTDAQISSWVQRLNLQDVLSESPYFISGGQQKKVQLLTLAIISSPVILLDEILTGLDRASVALAWKLIETLKQLGCGILIIDHQFQSFEHYDYVLEIHNAQLQLLSKGGTLNEIDR
;
A
#
# COMPACT_ATOMS: atom_id res chain seq x y z
N MET A 1 25.35 -16.38 15.00
CA MET A 1 24.27 -16.20 16.00
C MET A 1 23.03 -16.89 15.52
N ASP A 2 22.15 -17.36 16.44
CA ASP A 2 21.01 -18.20 16.06
C ASP A 2 19.69 -17.53 16.45
N LEU A 3 18.77 -17.44 15.51
CA LEU A 3 17.38 -17.05 15.74
C LEU A 3 16.50 -18.29 15.54
N GLU A 4 15.79 -18.71 16.58
CA GLU A 4 14.98 -19.92 16.53
C GLU A 4 13.63 -19.77 17.26
N ILE A 5 12.67 -20.52 16.79
CA ILE A 5 11.35 -20.67 17.40
C ILE A 5 11.25 -22.11 17.93
N GLN A 6 10.85 -22.27 19.18
CA GLN A 6 10.70 -23.58 19.83
C GLN A 6 9.27 -23.76 20.35
N ASN A 7 8.51 -24.67 19.73
CA ASN A 7 7.14 -25.05 20.10
C ASN A 7 6.23 -23.85 20.41
N MET A 8 6.39 -22.76 19.65
CA MET A 8 5.71 -21.49 19.89
C MET A 8 4.25 -21.56 19.48
N THR A 9 3.38 -21.12 20.38
CA THR A 9 1.97 -20.83 20.12
C THR A 9 1.66 -19.38 20.47
N PHE A 10 0.89 -18.71 19.64
CA PHE A 10 0.46 -17.34 19.91
C PHE A 10 -1.01 -17.16 19.58
N ALA A 11 -1.74 -16.48 20.46
CA ALA A 11 -3.10 -16.02 20.29
C ALA A 11 -3.22 -14.59 20.82
N TYR A 12 -4.01 -13.74 20.16
CA TYR A 12 -4.43 -12.48 20.75
C TYR A 12 -5.46 -12.73 21.85
N PRO A 13 -5.63 -11.82 22.84
CA PRO A 13 -6.61 -12.00 23.91
C PRO A 13 -8.00 -12.31 23.36
N GLN A 14 -8.61 -13.38 23.89
CA GLN A 14 -9.96 -13.85 23.52
C GLN A 14 -10.12 -14.31 22.05
N GLN A 15 -9.02 -14.56 21.33
CA GLN A 15 -9.06 -15.08 19.97
C GLN A 15 -8.47 -16.50 19.90
N PRO A 16 -8.86 -17.31 18.90
CA PRO A 16 -8.21 -18.59 18.65
C PRO A 16 -6.72 -18.41 18.32
N PRO A 17 -5.90 -19.46 18.46
CA PRO A 17 -4.50 -19.41 18.10
C PRO A 17 -4.29 -18.94 16.66
N LEU A 18 -3.42 -17.94 16.48
CA LEU A 18 -3.00 -17.44 15.17
C LEU A 18 -1.81 -18.22 14.62
N LEU A 19 -0.92 -18.65 15.53
CA LEU A 19 0.21 -19.54 15.27
C LEU A 19 0.18 -20.64 16.34
N GLU A 20 0.35 -21.91 15.93
CA GLU A 20 0.21 -23.04 16.83
C GLU A 20 1.38 -24.02 16.69
N ASN A 21 2.09 -24.28 17.80
CA ASN A 21 3.20 -25.23 17.90
C ASN A 21 4.20 -25.09 16.74
N VAL A 22 4.68 -23.86 16.51
CA VAL A 22 5.66 -23.53 15.48
C VAL A 22 7.05 -23.80 16.02
N THR A 23 7.86 -24.54 15.25
CA THR A 23 9.29 -24.73 15.51
C THR A 23 10.05 -24.51 14.22
N TYR A 24 11.01 -23.60 14.23
CA TYR A 24 11.83 -23.28 13.07
C TYR A 24 13.15 -22.61 13.49
N HIS A 25 14.23 -22.97 12.76
CA HIS A 25 15.55 -22.36 12.93
C HIS A 25 15.87 -21.53 11.69
N PHE A 26 16.03 -20.22 11.87
CA PHE A 26 16.32 -19.31 10.76
C PHE A 26 17.81 -19.37 10.40
N PRO A 27 18.13 -19.37 9.08
CA PRO A 27 19.53 -19.28 8.65
C PRO A 27 20.20 -18.01 9.18
N THR A 28 21.48 -18.08 9.43
CA THR A 28 22.30 -16.94 9.93
C THR A 28 22.70 -15.98 8.81
N ARG A 29 22.41 -16.30 7.55
CA ARG A 29 22.64 -15.48 6.35
C ARG A 29 21.63 -15.84 5.28
N GLY A 30 21.50 -14.96 4.31
CA GLY A 30 20.59 -15.18 3.18
C GLY A 30 19.25 -14.51 3.36
N LEU A 31 18.42 -14.62 2.34
CA LEU A 31 17.08 -14.05 2.30
C LEU A 31 16.02 -15.15 2.46
N THR A 32 15.28 -15.09 3.54
CA THR A 32 14.09 -15.91 3.78
C THR A 32 12.85 -15.07 3.52
N VAL A 33 12.00 -15.51 2.60
CA VAL A 33 10.73 -14.84 2.27
C VAL A 33 9.56 -15.65 2.84
N ILE A 34 8.70 -14.98 3.60
CA ILE A 34 7.53 -15.58 4.23
C ILE A 34 6.27 -15.08 3.54
N GLY A 35 5.62 -15.96 2.79
CA GLY A 35 4.33 -15.71 2.14
C GLY A 35 3.15 -16.12 3.02
N GLY A 36 1.94 -15.80 2.56
CA GLY A 36 0.68 -16.18 3.20
C GLY A 36 -0.42 -15.16 2.96
N GLN A 37 -1.66 -15.57 3.18
CA GLN A 37 -2.84 -14.71 3.04
C GLN A 37 -2.82 -13.54 4.04
N ASN A 38 -3.60 -12.50 3.76
CA ASN A 38 -3.79 -11.41 4.73
C ASN A 38 -4.46 -11.96 5.99
N GLY A 39 -3.98 -11.53 7.16
CA GLY A 39 -4.46 -12.04 8.45
C GLY A 39 -3.89 -13.41 8.86
N SER A 40 -3.01 -14.03 8.07
CA SER A 40 -2.42 -15.33 8.44
C SER A 40 -1.42 -15.28 9.61
N GLY A 41 -1.03 -14.09 10.06
CA GLY A 41 -0.09 -13.91 11.17
C GLY A 41 1.35 -13.59 10.78
N LYS A 42 1.63 -13.19 9.52
CA LYS A 42 2.99 -12.85 9.05
C LYS A 42 3.63 -11.71 9.86
N SER A 43 2.95 -10.57 9.97
CA SER A 43 3.44 -9.41 10.74
C SER A 43 3.57 -9.75 12.22
N THR A 44 2.62 -10.52 12.77
CA THR A 44 2.66 -11.02 14.15
C THR A 44 3.88 -11.92 14.36
N LEU A 45 4.20 -12.79 13.41
CA LEU A 45 5.42 -13.62 13.47
C LEU A 45 6.67 -12.75 13.52
N LEU A 46 6.79 -11.71 12.68
CA LEU A 46 7.95 -10.80 12.74
C LEU A 46 8.02 -10.06 14.08
N GLN A 47 6.89 -9.62 14.65
CA GLN A 47 6.85 -8.97 15.96
C GLN A 47 7.26 -9.92 17.11
N LEU A 48 6.91 -11.21 17.02
CA LEU A 48 7.37 -12.24 17.95
C LEU A 48 8.87 -12.49 17.82
N LEU A 49 9.39 -12.60 16.59
CA LEU A 49 10.83 -12.70 16.32
C LEU A 49 11.60 -11.47 16.83
N ALA A 50 11.02 -10.28 16.66
CA ALA A 50 11.57 -9.03 17.16
C ALA A 50 11.47 -8.90 18.69
N GLY A 51 10.81 -9.82 19.40
CA GLY A 51 10.58 -9.74 20.84
C GLY A 51 9.70 -8.55 21.27
N ILE A 52 8.89 -8.02 20.37
CA ILE A 52 7.88 -6.98 20.63
C ILE A 52 6.65 -7.62 21.27
N LEU A 53 6.28 -8.80 20.79
CA LEU A 53 5.24 -9.65 21.36
C LEU A 53 5.88 -10.85 22.05
N SER A 54 5.21 -11.33 23.12
CA SER A 54 5.61 -12.57 23.80
C SER A 54 4.67 -13.70 23.39
N PRO A 55 5.17 -14.91 23.11
CA PRO A 55 4.33 -16.05 22.78
C PRO A 55 3.44 -16.46 23.96
N SER A 56 2.26 -17.06 23.67
CA SER A 56 1.37 -17.62 24.69
C SER A 56 1.96 -18.88 25.32
N SER A 57 2.73 -19.65 24.56
CA SER A 57 3.55 -20.78 25.04
C SER A 57 4.71 -21.03 24.09
N GLY A 58 5.70 -21.82 24.52
CA GLY A 58 6.97 -21.97 23.80
C GLY A 58 7.84 -20.73 23.94
N LYS A 59 8.80 -20.53 23.04
CA LYS A 59 9.71 -19.39 23.08
C LYS A 59 10.31 -19.04 21.72
N VAL A 60 10.73 -17.79 21.58
CA VAL A 60 11.60 -17.30 20.52
C VAL A 60 12.95 -16.98 21.12
N GLN A 61 14.01 -17.55 20.61
CA GLN A 61 15.37 -17.39 21.13
C GLN A 61 16.26 -16.67 20.12
N LEU A 62 16.99 -15.69 20.64
CA LEU A 62 18.10 -15.04 19.96
C LEU A 62 19.36 -15.35 20.75
N ASN A 63 20.29 -16.10 20.15
CA ASN A 63 21.53 -16.56 20.86
C ASN A 63 21.26 -17.31 22.17
N GLN A 64 20.31 -18.26 22.14
CA GLN A 64 19.91 -19.05 23.30
C GLN A 64 19.22 -18.25 24.44
N GLN A 65 19.02 -16.96 24.27
CA GLN A 65 18.25 -16.12 25.19
C GLN A 65 16.85 -15.86 24.66
N ASP A 66 15.86 -15.81 25.53
CA ASP A 66 14.51 -15.44 25.12
C ASP A 66 14.49 -14.00 24.56
N ALA A 67 14.09 -13.84 23.30
CA ALA A 67 14.10 -12.57 22.59
C ALA A 67 13.26 -11.49 23.30
N ALA A 68 12.17 -11.86 23.96
CA ALA A 68 11.32 -10.94 24.70
C ALA A 68 11.97 -10.42 25.98
N LEU A 69 12.92 -11.15 26.54
CA LEU A 69 13.65 -10.79 27.79
C LEU A 69 14.92 -9.97 27.52
N ILE A 70 15.41 -9.91 26.28
CA ILE A 70 16.56 -9.09 25.93
C ILE A 70 16.15 -7.62 25.94
N VAL A 71 16.93 -6.80 26.68
CA VAL A 71 16.70 -5.34 26.73
C VAL A 71 16.72 -4.75 25.32
N PRO A 72 15.76 -3.89 24.92
CA PRO A 72 15.65 -3.37 23.56
C PRO A 72 16.96 -2.76 23.00
N ALA A 73 17.70 -2.02 23.81
CA ALA A 73 18.98 -1.43 23.42
C ALA A 73 20.09 -2.47 23.10
N ALA A 74 20.07 -3.63 23.75
CA ALA A 74 20.98 -4.73 23.41
C ALA A 74 20.47 -5.53 22.20
N ARG A 75 19.16 -5.68 22.07
CA ARG A 75 18.55 -6.44 20.98
C ARG A 75 18.75 -5.78 19.62
N ILE A 76 18.67 -4.43 19.52
CA ILE A 76 18.86 -3.69 18.27
C ILE A 76 20.26 -3.86 17.66
N GLN A 77 21.26 -4.21 18.47
CA GLN A 77 22.61 -4.52 17.98
C GLN A 77 22.64 -5.80 17.14
N HIS A 78 21.70 -6.70 17.36
CA HIS A 78 21.66 -8.00 16.69
C HIS A 78 20.49 -8.14 15.71
N LEU A 79 19.36 -7.48 16.02
CA LEU A 79 18.13 -7.65 15.29
C LEU A 79 17.44 -6.30 15.07
N ALA A 80 17.19 -5.95 13.83
CA ALA A 80 16.44 -4.75 13.45
C ALA A 80 15.12 -5.12 12.77
N TYR A 81 14.05 -4.38 13.08
CA TYR A 81 12.70 -4.62 12.57
C TYR A 81 12.12 -3.37 11.92
N LEU A 82 11.65 -3.51 10.67
CA LEU A 82 10.89 -2.50 9.96
C LEU A 82 9.41 -2.92 9.88
N PRO A 83 8.49 -2.19 10.51
CA PRO A 83 7.06 -2.49 10.46
C PRO A 83 6.44 -2.10 9.12
N GLN A 84 5.33 -2.76 8.75
CA GLN A 84 4.54 -2.47 7.55
C GLN A 84 4.11 -0.99 7.50
N ASN A 85 3.56 -0.46 8.60
CA ASN A 85 3.30 0.98 8.70
C ASN A 85 4.58 1.70 9.14
N THR A 86 5.30 2.23 8.17
CA THR A 86 6.59 2.90 8.39
C THR A 86 6.50 4.12 9.29
N ARG A 87 5.31 4.75 9.43
CA ARG A 87 5.12 5.86 10.40
C ARG A 87 5.38 5.41 11.84
N HIS A 88 5.09 4.17 12.18
CA HIS A 88 5.34 3.62 13.52
C HIS A 88 6.84 3.41 13.82
N PHE A 89 7.69 3.46 12.81
CA PHE A 89 9.14 3.43 12.98
C PHE A 89 9.68 4.73 13.55
N PHE A 90 9.03 5.86 13.24
CA PHE A 90 9.50 7.18 13.65
C PHE A 90 8.84 7.63 14.95
N THR A 91 9.65 7.91 15.97
CA THR A 91 9.23 8.45 17.27
C THR A 91 9.62 9.91 17.46
N PHE A 92 10.52 10.42 16.59
CA PHE A 92 11.01 11.80 16.61
C PHE A 92 10.38 12.62 15.47
N LYS A 93 10.52 13.94 15.58
CA LYS A 93 9.93 14.88 14.63
C LYS A 93 10.59 14.82 13.26
N THR A 94 11.89 14.57 13.20
CA THR A 94 12.67 14.53 11.95
C THR A 94 13.47 13.22 11.85
N GLY A 95 13.86 12.86 10.63
CA GLY A 95 14.72 11.71 10.40
C GLY A 95 16.09 11.84 11.05
N ARG A 96 16.66 13.05 11.08
CA ARG A 96 17.95 13.30 11.74
C ARG A 96 17.89 13.01 13.23
N GLU A 97 16.85 13.46 13.93
CA GLU A 97 16.66 13.18 15.35
C GLU A 97 16.50 11.67 15.60
N GLN A 98 15.73 11.00 14.76
CA GLN A 98 15.55 9.54 14.84
C GLN A 98 16.87 8.81 14.67
N LEU A 99 17.66 9.16 13.64
CA LEU A 99 18.93 8.50 13.36
C LEU A 99 19.97 8.77 14.46
N THR A 100 20.01 10.00 15.01
CA THR A 100 20.84 10.34 16.16
C THR A 100 20.52 9.43 17.35
N PHE A 101 19.24 9.29 17.70
CA PHE A 101 18.79 8.44 18.78
C PHE A 101 19.16 6.97 18.56
N MET A 102 19.03 6.47 17.31
CA MET A 102 19.41 5.10 16.99
C MET A 102 20.90 4.85 17.19
N LEU A 103 21.77 5.77 16.74
CA LEU A 103 23.22 5.68 16.90
C LEU A 103 23.65 5.81 18.36
N GLU A 104 22.98 6.67 19.15
CA GLU A 104 23.22 6.76 20.59
C GLU A 104 22.88 5.43 21.32
N ASN A 105 21.77 4.78 20.95
CA ASN A 105 21.40 3.46 21.49
C ASN A 105 22.40 2.35 21.10
N LEU A 106 23.06 2.47 19.97
CA LEU A 106 24.16 1.60 19.55
C LEU A 106 25.48 1.92 20.26
N GLN A 107 25.47 2.87 21.21
CA GLN A 107 26.67 3.34 21.95
C GLN A 107 27.75 3.92 21.03
N THR A 108 27.37 4.46 19.88
CA THR A 108 28.28 5.17 18.97
C THR A 108 28.87 6.40 19.68
N PRO A 109 30.22 6.61 19.63
CA PRO A 109 30.83 7.80 20.21
C PRO A 109 30.20 9.07 19.65
N ARG A 110 29.87 10.03 20.54
CA ARG A 110 29.13 11.26 20.17
C ARG A 110 29.83 12.12 19.11
N ASP A 111 31.14 12.12 19.11
CA ASP A 111 31.97 12.84 18.15
C ASP A 111 31.92 12.23 16.75
N GLN A 112 31.58 10.95 16.60
CA GLN A 112 31.46 10.25 15.32
C GLN A 112 30.04 10.33 14.72
N ILE A 113 29.01 10.56 15.54
CA ILE A 113 27.61 10.57 15.10
C ILE A 113 27.36 11.54 13.92
N PRO A 114 27.85 12.81 13.92
CA PRO A 114 27.61 13.71 12.81
C PRO A 114 28.17 13.22 11.48
N GLU A 115 29.36 12.64 11.49
CA GLU A 115 30.02 12.07 10.31
C GLU A 115 29.23 10.90 9.74
N ILE A 116 28.81 9.95 10.58
CA ILE A 116 28.02 8.79 10.21
C ILE A 116 26.66 9.23 9.61
N ILE A 117 26.00 10.19 10.24
CA ILE A 117 24.74 10.74 9.72
C ILE A 117 24.95 11.37 8.36
N HIS A 118 26.01 12.16 8.17
CA HIS A 118 26.33 12.76 6.88
C HIS A 118 26.55 11.71 5.79
N GLN A 119 27.28 10.63 6.11
CA GLN A 119 27.52 9.52 5.20
C GLN A 119 26.19 8.85 4.80
N ILE A 120 25.34 8.50 5.77
CA ILE A 120 24.04 7.85 5.52
C ILE A 120 23.15 8.73 4.62
N ILE A 121 23.12 10.04 4.88
CA ILE A 121 22.36 11.00 4.07
C ILE A 121 22.84 10.99 2.63
N SER A 122 24.15 11.10 2.40
CA SER A 122 24.73 11.20 1.06
C SER A 122 24.59 9.90 0.26
N GLU A 123 24.81 8.74 0.91
CA GLU A 123 24.70 7.42 0.26
C GLU A 123 23.27 7.09 -0.16
N ASN A 124 22.26 7.65 0.54
CA ASN A 124 20.86 7.34 0.31
C ASN A 124 20.04 8.49 -0.29
N SER A 125 20.68 9.60 -0.66
CA SER A 125 20.04 10.80 -1.25
C SER A 125 18.91 11.34 -0.37
N LEU A 126 19.19 11.52 0.93
CA LEU A 126 18.19 11.96 1.92
C LEU A 126 18.29 13.46 2.25
N GLU A 127 19.13 14.24 1.57
CA GLU A 127 19.41 15.66 1.86
C GLU A 127 18.12 16.50 1.90
N ALA A 128 17.18 16.21 1.02
CA ALA A 128 15.92 16.95 0.95
C ALA A 128 14.87 16.49 1.98
N LEU A 129 15.04 15.31 2.62
CA LEU A 129 14.03 14.66 3.45
C LEU A 129 14.37 14.65 4.94
N ILE A 130 15.65 14.50 5.26
CA ILE A 130 16.13 14.13 6.61
C ILE A 130 15.72 15.11 7.71
N ASP A 131 15.62 16.39 7.38
CA ASP A 131 15.28 17.48 8.31
C ASP A 131 13.81 17.93 8.21
N GLN A 132 13.02 17.33 7.29
CA GLN A 132 11.59 17.62 7.21
C GLN A 132 10.83 16.90 8.33
N PRO A 133 9.72 17.51 8.82
CA PRO A 133 8.83 16.81 9.75
C PRO A 133 8.27 15.53 9.12
N VAL A 134 8.41 14.39 9.80
CA VAL A 134 7.92 13.07 9.31
C VAL A 134 6.43 13.07 8.98
N THR A 135 5.65 13.97 9.57
CA THR A 135 4.23 14.13 9.28
C THR A 135 3.92 14.76 7.93
N THR A 136 4.90 15.43 7.31
CA THR A 136 4.76 16.09 6.01
C THR A 136 5.23 15.22 4.85
N LEU A 137 5.94 14.13 5.15
CA LEU A 137 6.48 13.22 4.15
C LEU A 137 5.42 12.26 3.61
N SER A 138 5.52 11.94 2.33
CA SER A 138 4.72 10.89 1.70
C SER A 138 5.12 9.50 2.24
N GLY A 139 4.25 8.50 2.04
CA GLY A 139 4.52 7.13 2.46
C GLY A 139 5.81 6.56 1.84
N GLY A 140 6.07 6.85 0.56
CA GLY A 140 7.29 6.40 -0.12
C GLY A 140 8.57 7.07 0.42
N GLU A 141 8.54 8.37 0.69
CA GLU A 141 9.68 9.10 1.30
C GLU A 141 9.98 8.60 2.72
N LEU A 142 8.94 8.33 3.52
CA LEU A 142 9.10 7.69 4.84
C LEU A 142 9.71 6.30 4.73
N GLN A 143 9.25 5.50 3.77
CA GLN A 143 9.77 4.17 3.52
C GLN A 143 11.25 4.21 3.11
N GLN A 144 11.61 5.10 2.17
CA GLN A 144 12.99 5.31 1.76
C GLN A 144 13.88 5.66 2.95
N MET A 145 13.46 6.61 3.77
CA MET A 145 14.22 7.08 4.93
C MET A 145 14.37 5.98 5.98
N ALA A 146 13.30 5.24 6.30
CA ALA A 146 13.34 4.15 7.27
C ALA A 146 14.22 2.99 6.80
N LEU A 147 14.15 2.61 5.51
CA LEU A 147 15.02 1.60 4.92
C LEU A 147 16.49 2.02 5.01
N ALA A 148 16.83 3.25 4.62
CA ALA A 148 18.20 3.76 4.72
C ALA A 148 18.73 3.67 6.15
N MET A 149 17.93 4.08 7.14
CA MET A 149 18.30 4.01 8.55
C MET A 149 18.53 2.56 9.01
N ILE A 150 17.59 1.65 8.74
CA ILE A 150 17.66 0.29 9.27
C ILE A 150 18.80 -0.52 8.62
N PHE A 151 19.08 -0.26 7.34
CA PHE A 151 20.21 -0.89 6.65
C PHE A 151 21.57 -0.37 7.14
N SER A 152 21.61 0.87 7.65
CA SER A 152 22.84 1.47 8.20
C SER A 152 23.22 0.93 9.57
N LEU A 153 22.30 0.28 10.29
CA LEU A 153 22.60 -0.35 11.59
C LEU A 153 23.46 -1.61 11.46
N ASP A 154 23.53 -2.20 10.27
CA ASP A 154 24.25 -3.44 9.95
C ASP A 154 23.97 -4.60 10.95
N PRO A 155 22.68 -4.89 11.24
CA PRO A 155 22.29 -5.92 12.19
C PRO A 155 22.60 -7.31 11.65
N GLU A 156 22.71 -8.32 12.53
CA GLU A 156 22.86 -9.72 12.12
C GLU A 156 21.57 -10.29 11.51
N TYR A 157 20.41 -9.89 12.06
CA TYR A 157 19.08 -10.22 11.56
C TYR A 157 18.32 -8.96 11.20
N LEU A 158 17.80 -8.92 9.97
CA LEU A 158 16.96 -7.83 9.48
C LEU A 158 15.55 -8.36 9.16
N LEU A 159 14.57 -7.91 9.92
CA LEU A 159 13.17 -8.26 9.76
C LEU A 159 12.43 -7.13 9.01
N LEU A 160 11.83 -7.43 7.87
CA LEU A 160 11.14 -6.45 7.04
C LEU A 160 9.70 -6.90 6.78
N ASP A 161 8.75 -6.07 7.17
CA ASP A 161 7.31 -6.34 6.96
C ASP A 161 6.80 -5.54 5.76
N GLU A 162 6.53 -6.22 4.64
CA GLU A 162 6.09 -5.67 3.35
C GLU A 162 6.94 -4.47 2.87
N PRO A 163 8.26 -4.61 2.74
CA PRO A 163 9.15 -3.48 2.50
C PRO A 163 8.99 -2.82 1.12
N PHE A 164 8.33 -3.47 0.15
CA PHE A 164 8.05 -2.90 -1.17
C PHE A 164 6.75 -2.07 -1.22
N ALA A 165 5.97 -2.04 -0.13
CA ALA A 165 4.75 -1.24 -0.07
C ALA A 165 5.05 0.25 -0.29
N ASN A 166 4.21 0.93 -1.08
CA ASN A 166 4.29 2.37 -1.37
C ASN A 166 5.58 2.86 -2.08
N LEU A 167 6.47 1.95 -2.51
CA LEU A 167 7.67 2.31 -3.26
C LEU A 167 7.36 2.40 -4.76
N ASP A 168 7.85 3.46 -5.39
CA ASP A 168 7.93 3.50 -6.86
C ASP A 168 9.02 2.55 -7.37
N ARG A 169 9.06 2.36 -8.69
CA ARG A 169 9.97 1.40 -9.31
C ARG A 169 11.45 1.68 -9.05
N ASP A 170 11.87 2.94 -9.06
CA ASP A 170 13.27 3.29 -8.83
C ASP A 170 13.69 2.90 -7.42
N HIS A 171 12.83 3.17 -6.44
CA HIS A 171 13.05 2.77 -5.04
C HIS A 171 12.94 1.25 -4.86
N GLN A 172 12.04 0.57 -5.58
CA GLN A 172 11.96 -0.90 -5.59
C GLN A 172 13.26 -1.52 -6.12
N LEU A 173 13.80 -1.02 -7.22
CA LEU A 173 15.08 -1.50 -7.78
C LEU A 173 16.24 -1.26 -6.81
N ARG A 174 16.30 -0.09 -6.17
CA ARG A 174 17.31 0.19 -5.14
C ARG A 174 17.20 -0.78 -3.97
N LEU A 175 15.98 -1.04 -3.46
CA LEU A 175 15.75 -2.00 -2.39
C LEU A 175 16.19 -3.41 -2.79
N ILE A 176 15.86 -3.86 -4.01
CA ILE A 176 16.33 -5.15 -4.54
C ILE A 176 17.87 -5.23 -4.53
N HIS A 177 18.55 -4.18 -4.97
CA HIS A 177 20.02 -4.12 -4.92
C HIS A 177 20.56 -4.19 -3.50
N MET A 178 19.94 -3.44 -2.54
CA MET A 178 20.33 -3.47 -1.14
C MET A 178 20.15 -4.86 -0.52
N LEU A 179 19.00 -5.50 -0.75
CA LEU A 179 18.72 -6.86 -0.26
C LEU A 179 19.73 -7.87 -0.82
N LYS A 180 20.03 -7.81 -2.14
CA LYS A 180 21.01 -8.68 -2.79
C LYS A 180 22.42 -8.51 -2.23
N SER A 181 22.85 -7.28 -1.95
CA SER A 181 24.19 -7.01 -1.42
C SER A 181 24.32 -7.44 0.04
N LYS A 182 23.30 -7.16 0.87
CA LYS A 182 23.35 -7.42 2.32
C LYS A 182 23.13 -8.89 2.69
N LYS A 183 22.35 -9.67 1.93
CA LYS A 183 22.02 -11.06 2.26
C LYS A 183 23.23 -11.99 2.44
N ASN A 184 24.38 -11.64 1.89
CA ASN A 184 25.60 -12.43 2.03
C ASN A 184 26.20 -12.36 3.44
N ASN A 185 25.96 -11.27 4.17
CA ASN A 185 26.50 -11.01 5.49
C ASN A 185 25.43 -10.95 6.59
N THR A 186 24.18 -10.69 6.23
CA THR A 186 23.03 -10.49 7.11
C THR A 186 21.95 -11.53 6.81
N ALA A 187 21.32 -12.07 7.83
CA ALA A 187 20.11 -12.87 7.70
C ALA A 187 18.92 -11.94 7.52
N ILE A 188 18.30 -11.94 6.34
CA ILE A 188 17.15 -11.10 6.04
C ILE A 188 15.89 -11.96 6.03
N ILE A 189 14.91 -11.59 6.84
CA ILE A 189 13.61 -12.24 6.90
C ILE A 189 12.55 -11.23 6.47
N VAL A 190 11.85 -11.52 5.38
CA VAL A 190 10.85 -10.63 4.79
C VAL A 190 9.50 -11.30 4.80
N THR A 191 8.47 -10.58 5.23
CA THR A 191 7.09 -10.96 4.95
C THR A 191 6.58 -10.14 3.78
N ASP A 192 5.98 -10.78 2.80
CA ASP A 192 5.39 -10.07 1.65
C ASP A 192 4.29 -10.92 1.01
N HIS A 193 3.38 -10.25 0.33
CA HIS A 193 2.39 -10.88 -0.54
C HIS A 193 2.81 -10.83 -2.02
N GLN A 194 3.75 -9.94 -2.39
CA GLN A 194 4.30 -9.78 -3.74
C GLN A 194 5.60 -10.57 -3.92
N LEU A 195 5.50 -11.89 -3.89
CA LEU A 195 6.64 -12.80 -3.88
C LEU A 195 7.52 -12.72 -5.14
N GLN A 196 7.00 -12.17 -6.24
CA GLN A 196 7.71 -12.02 -7.50
C GLN A 196 8.95 -11.14 -7.40
N TYR A 197 8.97 -10.14 -6.51
CA TYR A 197 10.16 -9.29 -6.32
C TYR A 197 11.39 -10.06 -5.85
N TYR A 198 11.17 -11.17 -5.16
CA TYR A 198 12.22 -11.97 -4.53
C TYR A 198 12.65 -13.19 -5.36
N GLN A 199 11.89 -13.53 -6.43
CA GLN A 199 12.05 -14.74 -7.21
C GLN A 199 13.50 -15.02 -7.64
N ALA A 200 14.22 -13.98 -8.05
CA ALA A 200 15.57 -14.10 -8.60
C ALA A 200 16.68 -14.22 -7.52
N PHE A 201 16.36 -14.03 -6.23
CA PHE A 201 17.42 -13.92 -5.21
C PHE A 201 17.04 -14.39 -3.80
N ALA A 202 15.81 -14.86 -3.55
CA ALA A 202 15.47 -15.50 -2.30
C ALA A 202 16.18 -16.85 -2.16
N ASP A 203 16.66 -17.14 -0.95
CA ASP A 203 17.36 -18.39 -0.65
C ASP A 203 16.40 -19.40 0.00
N ASN A 204 15.42 -18.92 0.77
CA ASN A 204 14.44 -19.77 1.44
C ASN A 204 13.02 -19.19 1.30
N TRP A 205 12.06 -20.08 1.18
CA TRP A 205 10.65 -19.76 1.07
C TRP A 205 9.86 -20.46 2.16
N LEU A 206 9.12 -19.67 2.94
CA LEU A 206 8.22 -20.13 3.99
C LEU A 206 6.83 -19.58 3.77
N SER A 207 5.82 -20.30 4.25
CA SER A 207 4.44 -19.79 4.29
C SER A 207 3.85 -19.94 5.68
N VAL A 208 3.03 -18.96 6.06
CA VAL A 208 2.14 -19.07 7.22
C VAL A 208 0.78 -19.50 6.70
N THR A 209 0.44 -20.78 6.92
CA THR A 209 -0.79 -21.42 6.44
C THR A 209 -1.30 -22.39 7.51
N ALA A 210 -2.62 -22.40 7.75
CA ALA A 210 -3.25 -23.23 8.78
C ALA A 210 -2.52 -23.14 10.14
N GLN A 211 -2.19 -21.91 10.58
CA GLN A 211 -1.53 -21.62 11.87
C GLN A 211 -0.09 -22.16 12.00
N LYS A 212 0.48 -22.67 10.92
CA LYS A 212 1.83 -23.26 10.87
C LYS A 212 2.76 -22.43 10.00
N LEU A 213 4.05 -22.44 10.35
CA LEU A 213 5.14 -21.98 9.51
C LEU A 213 5.77 -23.19 8.81
N GLN A 214 5.75 -23.22 7.50
CA GLN A 214 6.25 -24.37 6.73
C GLN A 214 6.94 -23.94 5.44
N PRO A 215 7.95 -24.70 4.97
CA PRO A 215 8.55 -24.47 3.67
C PRO A 215 7.51 -24.60 2.56
N PHE A 216 7.61 -23.77 1.52
CA PHE A 216 6.81 -23.87 0.32
C PHE A 216 7.61 -23.46 -0.91
N SER A 217 7.15 -23.88 -2.08
CA SER A 217 7.72 -23.46 -3.37
C SER A 217 6.68 -22.57 -4.05
N PRO A 218 6.92 -21.26 -4.16
CA PRO A 218 5.96 -20.37 -4.82
C PRO A 218 5.92 -20.69 -6.32
N GLU A 219 4.70 -20.86 -6.86
CA GLU A 219 4.50 -20.92 -8.30
C GLU A 219 4.51 -19.48 -8.84
N PHE A 220 5.60 -19.13 -9.51
CA PHE A 220 5.69 -17.89 -10.26
C PHE A 220 5.10 -18.12 -11.64
N GLN A 221 3.94 -17.54 -11.91
CA GLN A 221 3.51 -17.40 -13.31
C GLN A 221 4.54 -16.50 -13.98
N ASN A 222 5.09 -16.96 -15.10
CA ASN A 222 5.96 -16.13 -15.95
C ASN A 222 5.17 -14.86 -16.27
N LEU A 223 5.45 -13.78 -15.58
CA LEU A 223 5.06 -12.44 -15.97
C LEU A 223 5.85 -12.11 -17.23
N GLN A 224 5.44 -12.75 -18.34
CA GLN A 224 5.93 -12.36 -19.65
C GLN A 224 5.63 -10.89 -19.82
N ALA A 225 6.65 -10.21 -20.27
CA ALA A 225 6.73 -8.82 -20.66
C ALA A 225 5.37 -8.10 -20.70
N PHE A 226 5.24 -7.06 -19.90
CA PHE A 226 4.11 -6.13 -19.88
C PHE A 226 3.52 -5.99 -21.28
N SER A 227 2.35 -6.57 -21.46
CA SER A 227 1.64 -6.55 -22.73
C SER A 227 1.43 -5.10 -23.15
N ARG A 228 1.67 -4.80 -24.42
CA ARG A 228 1.39 -3.48 -25.00
C ARG A 228 -0.01 -3.06 -24.61
N VAL A 229 -0.16 -1.81 -24.19
CA VAL A 229 -1.49 -1.22 -23.90
C VAL A 229 -2.40 -1.51 -25.10
N THR A 230 -3.40 -2.36 -24.88
CA THR A 230 -4.41 -2.68 -25.91
C THR A 230 -5.62 -1.76 -25.83
N ALA A 231 -5.65 -0.89 -24.83
CA ALA A 231 -6.75 0.01 -24.56
C ALA A 231 -6.97 1.01 -25.69
N VAL A 232 -8.21 1.10 -26.16
CA VAL A 232 -8.65 2.07 -27.19
C VAL A 232 -9.94 2.67 -26.73
N LEU A 233 -9.98 4.00 -26.61
CA LEU A 233 -11.25 4.70 -26.47
C LEU A 233 -12.09 4.50 -27.76
N PRO A 234 -13.32 3.99 -27.65
CA PRO A 234 -14.22 4.00 -28.78
C PRO A 234 -14.52 5.46 -29.20
N PRO A 235 -14.72 5.74 -30.48
CA PRO A 235 -14.82 7.09 -31.02
C PRO A 235 -16.02 7.93 -30.55
N SER A 236 -16.95 7.37 -29.78
CA SER A 236 -18.12 8.08 -29.22
C SER A 236 -18.55 7.49 -27.89
N THR A 237 -17.86 7.83 -26.81
CA THR A 237 -18.32 7.52 -25.45
C THR A 237 -19.05 8.71 -24.86
N SER A 238 -20.21 8.46 -24.24
CA SER A 238 -20.86 9.46 -23.40
C SER A 238 -19.93 9.82 -22.22
N SER A 239 -19.88 11.09 -21.89
CA SER A 239 -19.10 11.60 -20.77
C SER A 239 -19.95 12.55 -19.94
N ARG A 240 -19.96 12.36 -18.63
CA ARG A 240 -20.63 13.27 -17.70
C ARG A 240 -19.64 14.23 -17.05
N LEU A 241 -18.39 13.80 -16.80
CA LEU A 241 -17.31 14.62 -16.27
C LEU A 241 -16.33 14.96 -17.37
N GLN A 242 -16.06 16.25 -17.56
CA GLN A 242 -15.04 16.75 -18.49
C GLN A 242 -14.29 17.92 -17.87
N TRP A 243 -13.08 18.14 -18.35
CA TRP A 243 -12.30 19.34 -18.01
C TRP A 243 -11.62 19.90 -19.25
N GLN A 244 -11.38 21.21 -19.20
CA GLN A 244 -10.76 21.98 -20.29
C GLN A 244 -9.70 22.90 -19.70
N GLU A 245 -8.52 22.94 -20.35
CA GLU A 245 -7.38 23.80 -19.98
C GLU A 245 -7.03 23.68 -18.49
N LEU A 246 -7.21 22.49 -17.92
CA LEU A 246 -6.99 22.26 -16.50
C LEU A 246 -5.50 22.37 -16.18
N THR A 247 -5.18 23.25 -15.22
CA THR A 247 -3.82 23.47 -14.71
C THR A 247 -3.84 23.48 -13.20
N PHE A 248 -2.90 22.79 -12.56
CA PHE A 248 -2.71 22.85 -11.11
C PHE A 248 -1.26 22.66 -10.70
N ASN A 249 -0.93 23.24 -9.55
CA ASN A 249 0.42 23.32 -9.01
C ASN A 249 0.43 22.83 -7.57
N GLN A 250 1.58 22.36 -7.10
CA GLN A 250 1.79 22.05 -5.69
C GLN A 250 3.18 22.56 -5.27
N SER A 251 3.24 23.30 -4.15
CA SER A 251 4.49 23.86 -3.62
C SER A 251 5.33 24.62 -4.65
N GLY A 252 4.67 25.37 -5.55
CA GLY A 252 5.35 26.16 -6.60
C GLY A 252 5.77 25.36 -7.85
N ARG A 253 5.58 24.05 -7.87
CA ARG A 253 5.85 23.20 -9.04
C ARG A 253 4.56 22.94 -9.83
N SER A 254 4.60 23.12 -11.15
CA SER A 254 3.50 22.72 -12.03
C SER A 254 3.44 21.20 -12.10
N LEU A 255 2.29 20.63 -11.77
CA LEU A 255 2.04 19.19 -11.83
C LEU A 255 1.32 18.79 -13.12
N VAL A 256 0.35 19.60 -13.56
CA VAL A 256 -0.33 19.44 -14.84
C VAL A 256 -0.57 20.83 -15.45
N ALA A 257 -0.33 20.96 -16.76
CA ALA A 257 -0.53 22.16 -17.54
C ALA A 257 -1.48 21.89 -18.69
N GLU A 258 -2.52 22.75 -18.82
CA GLU A 258 -3.44 22.85 -19.97
C GLU A 258 -4.03 21.52 -20.43
N SER A 259 -4.42 20.63 -19.50
CA SER A 259 -5.01 19.36 -19.89
C SER A 259 -6.50 19.50 -20.22
N THR A 260 -6.92 18.77 -21.25
CA THR A 260 -8.33 18.66 -21.64
C THR A 260 -8.68 17.19 -21.82
N PHE A 261 -9.75 16.73 -21.16
CA PHE A 261 -10.20 15.34 -21.26
C PHE A 261 -11.68 15.20 -20.93
N LYS A 262 -12.30 14.16 -21.48
CA LYS A 262 -13.68 13.74 -21.19
C LYS A 262 -13.65 12.33 -20.62
N LEU A 263 -14.01 12.19 -19.34
CA LEU A 263 -14.00 10.91 -18.65
C LEU A 263 -15.16 10.03 -19.14
N PRO A 264 -14.87 8.88 -19.80
CA PRO A 264 -15.91 8.05 -20.37
C PRO A 264 -16.79 7.39 -19.30
N GLN A 265 -18.10 7.27 -19.60
CA GLN A 265 -19.03 6.50 -18.78
C GLN A 265 -18.96 5.01 -19.10
N GLY A 266 -19.19 4.16 -18.09
CA GLY A 266 -19.17 2.71 -18.24
C GLY A 266 -17.80 2.17 -18.65
N MET A 267 -16.73 2.87 -18.29
CA MET A 267 -15.36 2.50 -18.59
C MET A 267 -14.45 2.65 -17.38
N VAL A 268 -13.39 1.86 -17.36
CA VAL A 268 -12.33 1.88 -16.34
C VAL A 268 -11.05 2.42 -16.96
N GLY A 269 -10.60 3.58 -16.47
CA GLY A 269 -9.34 4.20 -16.85
C GLY A 269 -8.26 3.99 -15.79
N LEU A 270 -7.02 3.77 -16.24
CA LEU A 270 -5.82 3.82 -15.41
C LEU A 270 -5.21 5.21 -15.48
N LEU A 271 -4.89 5.81 -14.33
CA LEU A 271 -4.08 7.03 -14.26
C LEU A 271 -2.65 6.66 -13.87
N ALA A 272 -1.77 6.67 -14.86
CA ALA A 272 -0.35 6.32 -14.74
C ALA A 272 0.54 7.57 -14.59
N GLY A 273 1.78 7.38 -14.17
CA GLY A 273 2.82 8.40 -14.03
C GLY A 273 3.68 8.23 -12.80
N LYS A 274 4.85 8.85 -12.77
CA LYS A 274 5.81 8.78 -11.64
C LYS A 274 5.18 9.20 -10.31
N ASN A 275 5.77 8.74 -9.20
CA ASN A 275 5.43 9.28 -7.88
C ASN A 275 5.73 10.78 -7.85
N GLY A 276 4.82 11.55 -7.25
CA GLY A 276 4.91 13.02 -7.25
C GLY A 276 4.59 13.69 -8.60
N SER A 277 4.11 12.96 -9.62
CA SER A 277 3.70 13.56 -10.89
C SER A 277 2.36 14.33 -10.82
N GLY A 278 1.59 14.15 -9.72
CA GLY A 278 0.32 14.84 -9.53
C GLY A 278 -0.92 13.96 -9.70
N LYS A 279 -0.81 12.62 -9.74
CA LYS A 279 -1.94 11.70 -9.87
C LYS A 279 -3.01 11.90 -8.80
N SER A 280 -2.64 11.74 -7.52
CA SER A 280 -3.56 11.96 -6.39
C SER A 280 -4.04 13.41 -6.31
N THR A 281 -3.20 14.37 -6.72
CA THR A 281 -3.60 15.80 -6.79
C THR A 281 -4.66 16.02 -7.84
N LEU A 282 -4.59 15.36 -9.02
CA LEU A 282 -5.66 15.40 -10.03
C LEU A 282 -7.00 14.89 -9.44
N LEU A 283 -6.99 13.77 -8.72
CA LEU A 283 -8.21 13.27 -8.08
C LEU A 283 -8.77 14.26 -7.06
N LYS A 284 -7.91 14.92 -6.27
CA LYS A 284 -8.31 15.98 -5.33
C LYS A 284 -8.83 17.24 -6.02
N VAL A 285 -8.27 17.62 -7.17
CA VAL A 285 -8.79 18.72 -8.01
C VAL A 285 -10.20 18.38 -8.50
N LEU A 286 -10.40 17.18 -9.05
CA LEU A 286 -11.70 16.75 -9.58
C LEU A 286 -12.77 16.66 -8.47
N THR A 287 -12.38 16.52 -7.20
CA THR A 287 -13.26 16.48 -6.03
C THR A 287 -13.31 17.79 -5.23
N LYS A 288 -12.84 18.91 -5.77
CA LYS A 288 -12.81 20.24 -5.12
C LYS A 288 -11.96 20.32 -3.85
N GLN A 289 -10.96 19.45 -3.69
CA GLN A 289 -10.09 19.42 -2.51
C GLN A 289 -8.74 20.12 -2.75
N HIS A 290 -8.47 20.57 -3.98
CA HIS A 290 -7.23 21.25 -4.36
C HIS A 290 -7.51 22.37 -5.36
N PRO A 291 -6.83 23.54 -5.24
CA PRO A 291 -7.01 24.67 -6.17
C PRO A 291 -6.48 24.33 -7.57
N TYR A 292 -7.14 24.88 -8.59
CA TYR A 292 -6.79 24.71 -9.99
C TYR A 292 -7.19 25.91 -10.82
N SER A 293 -6.73 25.97 -12.07
CA SER A 293 -7.20 26.87 -13.13
C SER A 293 -7.78 26.05 -14.28
N GLY A 294 -8.61 26.66 -15.11
CA GLY A 294 -9.36 25.99 -16.18
C GLY A 294 -10.81 25.72 -15.79
N GLN A 295 -11.46 24.83 -16.48
CA GLN A 295 -12.90 24.54 -16.30
C GLN A 295 -13.11 23.04 -16.06
N ILE A 296 -13.98 22.70 -15.12
CA ILE A 296 -14.46 21.33 -14.87
C ILE A 296 -15.99 21.37 -14.95
N ASP A 297 -16.58 20.49 -15.77
CA ASP A 297 -18.02 20.39 -15.95
C ASP A 297 -18.50 18.97 -15.66
N PHE A 298 -19.66 18.87 -15.01
CA PHE A 298 -20.43 17.65 -14.87
C PHE A 298 -21.83 17.86 -15.45
N ASP A 299 -22.24 17.01 -16.42
CA ASP A 299 -23.50 17.14 -17.15
C ASP A 299 -23.70 18.57 -17.71
N GLN A 300 -22.67 19.16 -18.30
CA GLN A 300 -22.63 20.53 -18.82
C GLN A 300 -22.81 21.64 -17.76
N GLN A 301 -22.84 21.31 -16.49
CA GLN A 301 -22.84 22.29 -15.39
C GLN A 301 -21.41 22.53 -14.91
N ASN A 302 -20.99 23.79 -14.93
CA ASN A 302 -19.67 24.19 -14.44
C ASN A 302 -19.57 23.93 -12.94
N GLU A 303 -18.48 23.29 -12.52
CA GLU A 303 -18.16 22.92 -11.15
C GLU A 303 -18.24 24.13 -10.21
N GLN A 304 -17.72 25.29 -10.59
CA GLN A 304 -17.70 26.50 -9.76
C GLN A 304 -19.10 27.01 -9.38
N ARG A 305 -20.12 26.64 -10.14
CA ARG A 305 -21.52 27.01 -9.90
C ARG A 305 -22.29 26.02 -9.02
N VAL A 306 -21.66 24.89 -8.68
CA VAL A 306 -22.25 23.80 -7.91
C VAL A 306 -21.64 23.77 -6.50
N SER A 307 -22.46 23.69 -5.44
CA SER A 307 -21.94 23.55 -4.08
C SER A 307 -21.17 22.23 -3.91
N VAL A 308 -20.15 22.21 -3.04
CA VAL A 308 -19.35 21.00 -2.74
C VAL A 308 -20.26 19.83 -2.38
N ARG A 309 -21.30 20.05 -1.55
CA ARG A 309 -22.25 19.01 -1.14
C ARG A 309 -22.99 18.35 -2.33
N LYS A 310 -23.36 19.11 -3.35
CA LYS A 310 -23.99 18.57 -4.56
C LYS A 310 -22.96 17.90 -5.46
N TRP A 311 -21.76 18.47 -5.55
CA TRP A 311 -20.68 17.95 -6.38
C TRP A 311 -20.25 16.54 -5.97
N ILE A 312 -20.02 16.32 -4.66
CA ILE A 312 -19.61 15.02 -4.10
C ILE A 312 -20.69 13.92 -4.23
N GLN A 313 -21.94 14.28 -4.52
CA GLN A 313 -22.97 13.28 -4.86
C GLN A 313 -22.72 12.65 -6.23
N HIS A 314 -22.04 13.33 -7.11
CA HIS A 314 -21.78 12.86 -8.49
C HIS A 314 -20.40 12.25 -8.67
N ILE A 315 -19.44 12.67 -7.86
CA ILE A 315 -18.04 12.25 -7.98
C ILE A 315 -17.56 11.81 -6.61
N THR A 316 -17.25 10.53 -6.47
CA THR A 316 -16.76 9.96 -5.21
C THR A 316 -15.29 9.61 -5.32
N LEU A 317 -14.50 9.92 -4.28
CA LEU A 317 -13.09 9.60 -4.13
C LEU A 317 -12.93 8.47 -3.11
N GLY A 318 -12.32 7.37 -3.52
CA GLY A 318 -11.77 6.36 -2.62
C GLY A 318 -10.35 6.76 -2.24
N PHE A 319 -10.13 7.04 -0.97
CA PHE A 319 -8.85 7.51 -0.45
C PHE A 319 -7.82 6.37 -0.37
N GLN A 320 -6.55 6.69 -0.51
CA GLN A 320 -5.44 5.76 -0.35
C GLN A 320 -5.43 5.13 1.05
N ASN A 321 -5.62 5.96 2.09
CA ASN A 321 -5.83 5.47 3.46
C ASN A 321 -7.33 5.23 3.70
N SER A 322 -7.71 3.98 3.98
CA SER A 322 -9.11 3.61 4.19
C SER A 322 -9.76 4.29 5.40
N GLU A 323 -8.99 4.62 6.43
CA GLU A 323 -9.49 5.28 7.64
C GLU A 323 -10.06 6.68 7.35
N ASP A 324 -9.53 7.37 6.33
CA ASP A 324 -10.03 8.70 5.93
C ASP A 324 -11.43 8.64 5.28
N GLN A 325 -11.91 7.43 4.95
CA GLN A 325 -13.22 7.20 4.31
C GLN A 325 -14.34 7.02 5.32
N PHE A 326 -14.06 6.44 6.50
CA PHE A 326 -15.09 5.99 7.42
C PHE A 326 -15.65 7.11 8.30
N ILE A 327 -16.98 7.11 8.46
CA ILE A 327 -17.71 8.14 9.24
C ILE A 327 -18.66 7.53 10.28
N LYS A 328 -18.90 6.22 10.24
CA LYS A 328 -19.82 5.52 11.15
C LYS A 328 -19.06 4.72 12.20
N THR A 329 -19.75 4.35 13.26
CA THR A 329 -19.15 3.65 14.39
C THR A 329 -18.95 2.16 14.13
N THR A 330 -19.77 1.57 13.27
CA THR A 330 -19.67 0.14 12.90
C THR A 330 -19.65 -0.04 11.39
N VAL A 331 -19.05 -1.15 10.92
CA VAL A 331 -19.06 -1.55 9.51
C VAL A 331 -20.49 -1.66 8.97
N ARG A 332 -21.41 -2.20 9.76
CA ARG A 332 -22.83 -2.32 9.39
C ARG A 332 -23.46 -0.96 9.10
N GLU A 333 -23.25 0.01 9.98
CA GLU A 333 -23.78 1.36 9.79
C GLU A 333 -23.17 2.07 8.60
N GLU A 334 -21.89 1.82 8.31
CA GLU A 334 -21.19 2.33 7.12
C GLU A 334 -21.86 1.84 5.85
N LEU A 335 -22.10 0.52 5.73
CA LEU A 335 -22.77 -0.08 4.57
C LEU A 335 -24.23 0.36 4.44
N GLN A 336 -24.97 0.50 5.54
CA GLN A 336 -26.35 1.02 5.54
C GLN A 336 -26.41 2.48 5.10
N SER A 337 -25.47 3.30 5.55
CA SER A 337 -25.37 4.70 5.12
C SER A 337 -25.06 4.81 3.62
N ALA A 338 -24.18 3.94 3.10
CA ALA A 338 -23.88 3.85 1.67
C ALA A 338 -25.12 3.45 0.85
N GLN A 339 -25.91 2.50 1.35
CA GLN A 339 -27.13 2.05 0.68
C GLN A 339 -28.16 3.18 0.58
N GLN A 340 -28.33 3.97 1.63
CA GLN A 340 -29.22 5.14 1.62
C GLN A 340 -28.78 6.22 0.63
N ALA A 341 -27.47 6.30 0.35
CA ALA A 341 -26.89 7.25 -0.61
C ALA A 341 -26.71 6.66 -2.02
N SER A 342 -27.15 5.43 -2.27
CA SER A 342 -26.91 4.72 -3.51
C SER A 342 -27.59 5.39 -4.70
N HIS A 343 -26.87 5.49 -5.83
CA HIS A 343 -27.41 5.90 -7.12
C HIS A 343 -28.15 4.77 -7.86
N HIS A 344 -27.98 3.51 -7.38
CA HIS A 344 -28.63 2.31 -7.93
C HIS A 344 -29.31 1.49 -6.83
N PRO A 345 -30.32 2.05 -6.10
CA PRO A 345 -30.94 1.38 -4.95
C PRO A 345 -31.65 0.07 -5.33
N ASP A 346 -32.18 -0.02 -6.55
CA ASP A 346 -32.84 -1.24 -7.05
C ASP A 346 -31.84 -2.39 -7.28
N PHE A 347 -30.58 -2.10 -7.53
CA PHE A 347 -29.51 -3.08 -7.67
C PHE A 347 -28.92 -3.44 -6.28
N TRP A 348 -28.64 -2.45 -5.42
CA TRP A 348 -28.01 -2.65 -4.12
C TRP A 348 -29.03 -2.95 -3.02
N THR A 349 -29.79 -4.04 -3.21
CA THR A 349 -30.71 -4.55 -2.19
C THR A 349 -29.96 -5.18 -1.01
N ASP A 350 -30.66 -5.37 0.13
CA ASP A 350 -30.08 -6.05 1.31
C ASP A 350 -29.52 -7.43 0.96
N ALA A 351 -30.19 -8.18 0.07
CA ALA A 351 -29.74 -9.48 -0.38
C ALA A 351 -28.42 -9.39 -1.16
N GLN A 352 -28.29 -8.40 -2.04
CA GLN A 352 -27.10 -8.18 -2.83
C GLN A 352 -25.92 -7.74 -1.94
N ILE A 353 -26.16 -6.81 -1.02
CA ILE A 353 -25.14 -6.36 -0.04
C ILE A 353 -24.70 -7.54 0.83
N SER A 354 -25.62 -8.32 1.36
CA SER A 354 -25.31 -9.52 2.18
C SER A 354 -24.47 -10.53 1.40
N SER A 355 -24.78 -10.75 0.12
CA SER A 355 -23.98 -11.63 -0.76
C SER A 355 -22.54 -11.13 -0.91
N TRP A 356 -22.33 -9.82 -1.08
CA TRP A 356 -20.97 -9.25 -1.17
C TRP A 356 -20.23 -9.26 0.17
N VAL A 357 -20.91 -9.00 1.28
CA VAL A 357 -20.37 -9.16 2.64
C VAL A 357 -19.82 -10.58 2.83
N GLN A 358 -20.58 -11.60 2.39
CA GLN A 358 -20.15 -12.98 2.47
C GLN A 358 -18.94 -13.27 1.58
N ARG A 359 -18.96 -12.85 0.32
CA ARG A 359 -17.85 -13.07 -0.63
C ARG A 359 -16.54 -12.42 -0.17
N LEU A 360 -16.63 -11.26 0.48
CA LEU A 360 -15.49 -10.51 1.00
C LEU A 360 -15.04 -10.98 2.39
N ASN A 361 -15.72 -11.96 2.99
CA ASN A 361 -15.46 -12.45 4.35
C ASN A 361 -15.49 -11.31 5.40
N LEU A 362 -16.59 -10.53 5.40
CA LEU A 362 -16.80 -9.41 6.31
C LEU A 362 -17.89 -9.66 7.35
N GLN A 363 -18.48 -10.88 7.41
CA GLN A 363 -19.60 -11.18 8.31
C GLN A 363 -19.26 -10.95 9.78
N ASP A 364 -18.08 -11.41 10.18
CA ASP A 364 -17.63 -11.40 11.57
C ASP A 364 -17.25 -10.01 12.08
N VAL A 365 -17.04 -9.04 11.17
CA VAL A 365 -16.64 -7.68 11.51
C VAL A 365 -17.75 -6.65 11.35
N LEU A 366 -18.97 -7.06 11.02
CA LEU A 366 -20.08 -6.13 10.80
C LEU A 366 -20.45 -5.29 12.04
N SER A 367 -20.25 -5.83 13.24
CA SER A 367 -20.49 -5.13 14.53
C SER A 367 -19.26 -4.38 15.03
N GLU A 368 -18.10 -4.59 14.40
CA GLU A 368 -16.86 -3.94 14.78
C GLU A 368 -16.76 -2.52 14.22
N SER A 369 -15.94 -1.71 14.87
CA SER A 369 -15.58 -0.40 14.32
C SER A 369 -14.64 -0.57 13.12
N PRO A 370 -14.86 0.19 12.02
CA PRO A 370 -13.94 0.18 10.87
C PRO A 370 -12.48 0.49 11.22
N TYR A 371 -12.24 1.18 12.34
CA TYR A 371 -10.90 1.54 12.80
C TYR A 371 -10.16 0.41 13.55
N PHE A 372 -10.88 -0.64 13.98
CA PHE A 372 -10.30 -1.75 14.76
C PHE A 372 -10.18 -3.06 13.98
N ILE A 373 -10.58 -3.09 12.72
CA ILE A 373 -10.42 -4.24 11.83
C ILE A 373 -9.07 -4.15 11.08
N SER A 374 -8.62 -5.27 10.50
CA SER A 374 -7.34 -5.30 9.76
C SER A 374 -7.37 -4.38 8.53
N GLY A 375 -6.20 -3.87 8.10
CA GLY A 375 -6.09 -2.99 6.93
C GLY A 375 -6.67 -3.60 5.65
N GLY A 376 -6.52 -4.91 5.43
CA GLY A 376 -7.16 -5.62 4.32
C GLY A 376 -8.69 -5.66 4.43
N GLN A 377 -9.25 -5.81 5.64
CA GLN A 377 -10.69 -5.71 5.88
C GLN A 377 -11.19 -4.28 5.68
N GLN A 378 -10.44 -3.28 6.15
CA GLN A 378 -10.74 -1.86 5.93
C GLN A 378 -10.85 -1.56 4.43
N LYS A 379 -9.89 -2.00 3.61
CA LYS A 379 -9.91 -1.84 2.15
C LYS A 379 -11.13 -2.50 1.50
N LYS A 380 -11.51 -3.69 1.95
CA LYS A 380 -12.71 -4.40 1.46
C LYS A 380 -13.99 -3.66 1.82
N VAL A 381 -14.11 -3.15 3.06
CA VAL A 381 -15.25 -2.33 3.51
C VAL A 381 -15.31 -1.05 2.68
N GLN A 382 -14.20 -0.34 2.54
CA GLN A 382 -14.11 0.88 1.73
C GLN A 382 -14.59 0.65 0.30
N LEU A 383 -14.07 -0.38 -0.38
CA LEU A 383 -14.44 -0.69 -1.75
C LEU A 383 -15.93 -1.06 -1.87
N LEU A 384 -16.45 -1.85 -0.94
CA LEU A 384 -17.87 -2.23 -0.93
C LEU A 384 -18.76 -1.00 -0.69
N THR A 385 -18.39 -0.11 0.23
CA THR A 385 -19.09 1.17 0.49
C THR A 385 -19.17 2.02 -0.79
N LEU A 386 -18.05 2.21 -1.49
CA LEU A 386 -17.99 2.96 -2.74
C LEU A 386 -18.84 2.29 -3.84
N ALA A 387 -18.81 0.96 -3.90
CA ALA A 387 -19.61 0.20 -4.86
C ALA A 387 -21.12 0.35 -4.59
N ILE A 388 -21.54 0.32 -3.35
CA ILE A 388 -22.96 0.51 -2.96
C ILE A 388 -23.42 1.94 -3.31
N ILE A 389 -22.62 2.96 -3.03
CA ILE A 389 -22.93 4.35 -3.41
C ILE A 389 -23.10 4.46 -4.92
N SER A 390 -22.25 3.82 -5.70
CA SER A 390 -22.29 3.77 -7.19
C SER A 390 -22.43 5.16 -7.84
N SER A 391 -21.65 6.13 -7.39
CA SER A 391 -21.66 7.47 -7.96
C SER A 391 -21.37 7.42 -9.46
N PRO A 392 -21.95 8.35 -10.27
CA PRO A 392 -21.70 8.42 -11.71
C PRO A 392 -20.23 8.47 -12.11
N VAL A 393 -19.37 9.07 -11.27
CA VAL A 393 -17.91 9.06 -11.41
C VAL A 393 -17.27 8.57 -10.12
N ILE A 394 -16.37 7.61 -10.23
CA ILE A 394 -15.64 7.02 -9.11
C ILE A 394 -14.14 7.15 -9.38
N LEU A 395 -13.46 7.81 -8.48
CA LEU A 395 -12.02 8.03 -8.51
C LEU A 395 -11.39 7.18 -7.40
N LEU A 396 -10.43 6.30 -7.73
CA LEU A 396 -9.83 5.36 -6.79
C LEU A 396 -8.32 5.62 -6.67
N ASP A 397 -7.87 6.02 -5.49
CA ASP A 397 -6.45 6.29 -5.20
C ASP A 397 -5.82 5.09 -4.51
N GLU A 398 -5.12 4.24 -5.26
CA GLU A 398 -4.38 3.06 -4.78
C GLU A 398 -5.19 2.10 -3.88
N ILE A 399 -6.49 1.99 -4.12
CA ILE A 399 -7.40 1.23 -3.23
C ILE A 399 -7.12 -0.30 -3.26
N LEU A 400 -6.48 -0.80 -4.31
CA LEU A 400 -6.15 -2.23 -4.47
C LEU A 400 -4.85 -2.61 -3.75
N THR A 401 -4.04 -1.63 -3.37
CA THR A 401 -2.76 -1.85 -2.69
C THR A 401 -2.95 -2.48 -1.31
N GLY A 402 -2.17 -3.52 -0.99
CA GLY A 402 -2.27 -4.24 0.30
C GLY A 402 -3.38 -5.28 0.37
N LEU A 403 -4.11 -5.54 -0.72
CA LEU A 403 -5.03 -6.67 -0.83
C LEU A 403 -4.30 -7.94 -1.30
N ASP A 404 -4.69 -9.09 -0.76
CA ASP A 404 -4.23 -10.37 -1.28
C ASP A 404 -4.85 -10.68 -2.66
N ARG A 405 -4.27 -11.63 -3.38
CA ARG A 405 -4.68 -11.99 -4.75
C ARG A 405 -6.17 -12.33 -4.87
N ALA A 406 -6.73 -13.05 -3.89
CA ALA A 406 -8.14 -13.42 -3.90
C ALA A 406 -9.03 -12.20 -3.70
N SER A 407 -8.65 -11.28 -2.80
CA SER A 407 -9.33 -10.02 -2.54
C SER A 407 -9.24 -9.07 -3.74
N VAL A 408 -8.10 -8.99 -4.43
CA VAL A 408 -7.94 -8.22 -5.68
C VAL A 408 -8.89 -8.74 -6.76
N ALA A 409 -9.01 -10.06 -6.93
CA ALA A 409 -9.95 -10.65 -7.90
C ALA A 409 -11.42 -10.29 -7.59
N LEU A 410 -11.80 -10.23 -6.31
CA LEU A 410 -13.14 -9.80 -5.88
C LEU A 410 -13.33 -8.29 -6.08
N ALA A 411 -12.30 -7.49 -5.81
CA ALA A 411 -12.31 -6.06 -6.06
C ALA A 411 -12.56 -5.74 -7.54
N TRP A 412 -11.90 -6.44 -8.45
CA TRP A 412 -12.14 -6.30 -9.89
C TRP A 412 -13.57 -6.70 -10.29
N LYS A 413 -14.17 -7.71 -9.66
CA LYS A 413 -15.59 -8.04 -9.87
C LYS A 413 -16.53 -6.92 -9.43
N LEU A 414 -16.22 -6.22 -8.32
CA LEU A 414 -16.99 -5.02 -7.90
C LEU A 414 -16.81 -3.87 -8.89
N ILE A 415 -15.60 -3.60 -9.35
CA ILE A 415 -15.30 -2.57 -10.35
C ILE A 415 -16.02 -2.87 -11.66
N GLU A 416 -16.04 -4.12 -12.11
CA GLU A 416 -16.78 -4.53 -13.30
C GLU A 416 -18.31 -4.35 -13.12
N THR A 417 -18.83 -4.63 -11.94
CA THR A 417 -20.24 -4.36 -11.59
C THR A 417 -20.55 -2.86 -11.74
N LEU A 418 -19.68 -1.99 -11.20
CA LEU A 418 -19.83 -0.53 -11.32
C LEU A 418 -19.78 -0.06 -12.78
N LYS A 419 -18.86 -0.63 -13.57
CA LYS A 419 -18.79 -0.39 -15.01
C LYS A 419 -20.09 -0.74 -15.71
N GLN A 420 -20.68 -1.89 -15.42
CA GLN A 420 -21.96 -2.35 -15.96
C GLN A 420 -23.13 -1.46 -15.54
N LEU A 421 -23.07 -0.86 -14.35
CA LEU A 421 -24.03 0.15 -13.90
C LEU A 421 -23.83 1.52 -14.57
N GLY A 422 -22.85 1.66 -15.46
CA GLY A 422 -22.58 2.88 -16.22
C GLY A 422 -21.70 3.90 -15.49
N CYS A 423 -21.06 3.55 -14.38
CA CYS A 423 -20.13 4.45 -13.70
C CYS A 423 -18.87 4.68 -14.54
N GLY A 424 -18.40 5.92 -14.63
CA GLY A 424 -17.07 6.25 -15.16
C GLY A 424 -16.02 6.11 -14.05
N ILE A 425 -15.01 5.29 -14.24
CA ILE A 425 -14.06 4.94 -13.19
C ILE A 425 -12.64 5.34 -13.60
N LEU A 426 -11.91 6.02 -12.74
CA LEU A 426 -10.49 6.34 -12.91
C LEU A 426 -9.71 5.84 -11.70
N ILE A 427 -8.72 4.98 -11.94
CA ILE A 427 -7.95 4.29 -10.91
C ILE A 427 -6.49 4.69 -10.98
N ILE A 428 -5.89 5.03 -9.85
CA ILE A 428 -4.44 5.03 -9.66
C ILE A 428 -4.06 3.66 -9.11
N ASP A 429 -3.22 2.93 -9.83
CA ASP A 429 -2.72 1.62 -9.41
C ASP A 429 -1.23 1.51 -9.78
N HIS A 430 -0.40 1.09 -8.83
CA HIS A 430 1.03 0.82 -9.04
C HIS A 430 1.33 -0.69 -9.20
N GLN A 431 0.33 -1.53 -8.93
CA GLN A 431 0.44 -2.99 -9.02
C GLN A 431 -0.12 -3.51 -10.34
N PHE A 432 0.40 -3.05 -11.47
CA PHE A 432 -0.05 -3.48 -12.80
C PHE A 432 0.03 -5.01 -12.97
N GLN A 433 -0.95 -5.73 -12.46
CA GLN A 433 -1.01 -7.19 -12.66
C GLN A 433 -1.51 -7.55 -14.06
N SER A 434 -2.30 -6.69 -14.69
CA SER A 434 -2.78 -6.87 -16.06
C SER A 434 -3.43 -5.59 -16.58
N PHE A 435 -3.01 -5.12 -17.77
CA PHE A 435 -3.72 -4.03 -18.47
C PHE A 435 -5.07 -4.44 -19.04
N GLU A 436 -5.43 -5.73 -18.99
CA GLU A 436 -6.68 -6.27 -19.54
C GLU A 436 -7.93 -5.74 -18.83
N HIS A 437 -7.77 -5.24 -17.59
CA HIS A 437 -8.87 -4.69 -16.82
C HIS A 437 -9.21 -3.23 -17.15
N TYR A 438 -8.32 -2.52 -17.88
CA TYR A 438 -8.48 -1.12 -18.17
C TYR A 438 -8.92 -0.90 -19.62
N ASP A 439 -9.92 -0.05 -19.80
CA ASP A 439 -10.41 0.32 -21.14
C ASP A 439 -9.56 1.43 -21.77
N TYR A 440 -8.91 2.26 -20.96
CA TYR A 440 -8.00 3.32 -21.40
C TYR A 440 -6.95 3.66 -20.35
N VAL A 441 -5.87 4.31 -20.77
CA VAL A 441 -4.78 4.74 -19.89
C VAL A 441 -4.50 6.23 -20.11
N LEU A 442 -4.55 7.00 -19.02
CA LEU A 442 -4.08 8.38 -18.94
C LEU A 442 -2.70 8.39 -18.27
N GLU A 443 -1.74 9.08 -18.84
CA GLU A 443 -0.41 9.22 -18.25
C GLU A 443 -0.10 10.68 -17.95
N ILE A 444 0.37 10.96 -16.72
CA ILE A 444 0.97 12.26 -16.38
C ILE A 444 2.48 12.15 -16.56
N HIS A 445 2.99 12.80 -17.62
CA HIS A 445 4.41 12.85 -17.94
C HIS A 445 4.84 14.29 -18.25
N ASN A 446 5.93 14.78 -17.62
CA ASN A 446 6.46 16.14 -17.81
C ASN A 446 5.37 17.24 -17.71
N ALA A 447 4.53 17.18 -16.69
CA ALA A 447 3.39 18.07 -16.46
C ALA A 447 2.32 18.07 -17.58
N GLN A 448 2.28 17.07 -18.41
CA GLN A 448 1.24 16.86 -19.42
C GLN A 448 0.43 15.61 -19.11
N LEU A 449 -0.90 15.71 -19.23
CA LEU A 449 -1.80 14.56 -19.15
C LEU A 449 -2.11 14.09 -20.59
N GLN A 450 -1.74 12.86 -20.89
CA GLN A 450 -1.88 12.28 -22.23
C GLN A 450 -2.67 10.99 -22.19
N LEU A 451 -3.54 10.79 -23.19
CA LEU A 451 -4.20 9.51 -23.45
C LEU A 451 -3.25 8.63 -24.26
N LEU A 452 -2.89 7.46 -23.73
CA LEU A 452 -2.04 6.52 -24.45
C LEU A 452 -2.83 5.81 -25.54
N SER A 453 -2.28 5.84 -26.78
CA SER A 453 -2.86 5.16 -27.93
C SER A 453 -2.59 3.66 -27.93
N LYS A 454 -3.37 2.88 -28.71
CA LYS A 454 -3.18 1.44 -28.91
C LYS A 454 -1.76 1.14 -29.41
N GLY A 455 -1.05 0.28 -28.70
CA GLY A 455 0.35 -0.05 -29.02
C GLY A 455 1.37 0.96 -28.50
N GLY A 456 0.93 2.06 -27.85
CA GLY A 456 1.81 2.93 -27.08
C GLY A 456 2.41 2.15 -25.91
N THR A 457 3.72 2.27 -25.71
CA THR A 457 4.38 1.84 -24.47
C THR A 457 4.23 2.98 -23.48
N LEU A 458 3.88 2.67 -22.23
CA LEU A 458 4.14 3.58 -21.10
C LEU A 458 5.61 4.02 -21.25
N ASN A 459 5.84 5.34 -21.22
CA ASN A 459 7.19 5.87 -21.32
C ASN A 459 8.08 5.11 -20.33
N GLU A 460 9.36 4.88 -20.68
CA GLU A 460 10.34 3.96 -20.03
C GLU A 460 10.45 4.04 -18.49
N ILE A 461 9.57 4.78 -17.88
CA ILE A 461 9.49 5.15 -16.46
C ILE A 461 8.76 4.10 -15.62
N ASP A 462 7.90 3.28 -16.23
CA ASP A 462 7.16 2.19 -15.58
C ASP A 462 7.59 0.79 -16.07
N ARG A 463 8.79 0.67 -16.67
CA ARG A 463 9.41 -0.61 -17.02
C ARG A 463 10.32 -1.16 -15.93
#